data_8327aede1e9c770c8425efd9a8e74d7e
#
_entry.id   8327aede1e9c770c8425efd9a8e74d7e
#
_cell.length_a   1.000
_cell.length_b   1.000
_cell.length_c   1.000
_cell.angle_alpha   90.00
_cell.angle_beta   90.00
_cell.angle_gamma   90.00
#
_symmetry.space_group_name_H-M   'P 1'
#
loop_
_entity.id
_entity.type
_entity.pdbx_description
1 polymer ?
#
loop_
_entity_poly.entity_id
_entity_poly.type
_entity_poly.pdbx_seq_one_letter_code
_entity_poly.pdbx_strand_id
1 'polypeptide(L)'
;MSAVPFRSKPSTGVISELALARAQRNTVLIVDDLFSSRLLIAEIVRQIDPKLNLELFDVPSRALEYARQNRVDMVLTDFKLPEFDGIELVKQIRGLAHCVDIPIVVITVVDDRQVRYNALESGATDFLIKPLDEHETRARCANLLELRRHKIVLSDQARVLQYQVDKSVAEIHERELETLAKLARAGEFRDKTTGNHLIRMAKYSALCAHNLGLGADMAHVIEVAAPMHDIGKIGIPDSVLIKEGPLSPAEQDIMRTHPRIGYDILKGSPSKYLSMGSIIALGHHEKFDGTGYPNGLHGDDIPIVARVVAVADVFDALVSERPYKRAWPLSEGIDFLKSQRGKHFDPKCVDAFLADSSKIEAIYSELRD
;
A
#
# COMPACT_ATOMS: atom_id res chain seq x y z
N MET A 1 -16.43 -2.24 27.48
CA MET A 1 -17.32 -2.37 26.31
C MET A 1 -17.76 -0.97 25.92
N SER A 2 -17.14 -0.37 24.93
CA SER A 2 -17.57 0.91 24.37
C SER A 2 -17.66 0.69 22.87
N ALA A 3 -18.87 0.80 22.33
CA ALA A 3 -19.17 0.60 20.92
C ALA A 3 -18.60 1.76 20.10
N VAL A 4 -17.73 1.47 19.17
CA VAL A 4 -17.26 2.41 18.15
C VAL A 4 -18.44 2.68 17.19
N PRO A 5 -18.84 3.93 16.95
CA PRO A 5 -19.93 4.24 16.05
C PRO A 5 -19.53 3.92 14.61
N PHE A 6 -20.34 3.12 13.95
CA PHE A 6 -20.33 2.88 12.51
C PHE A 6 -20.44 4.22 11.77
N ARG A 7 -19.32 4.73 11.23
CA ARG A 7 -19.38 5.86 10.30
C ARG A 7 -20.05 5.40 9.02
N SER A 8 -21.20 6.02 8.73
CA SER A 8 -21.96 5.84 7.52
C SER A 8 -21.08 5.98 6.26
N LYS A 9 -21.20 5.00 5.36
CA LYS A 9 -20.58 5.02 4.03
C LYS A 9 -20.96 6.31 3.30
N PRO A 10 -20.03 7.05 2.67
CA PRO A 10 -20.40 8.04 1.70
C PRO A 10 -21.09 7.30 0.54
N SER A 11 -22.34 7.63 0.27
CA SER A 11 -23.13 7.01 -0.77
C SER A 11 -22.46 7.23 -2.13
N THR A 12 -22.32 6.19 -2.91
CA THR A 12 -21.81 6.16 -4.30
C THR A 12 -22.51 7.21 -5.20
N GLY A 13 -23.71 7.68 -4.82
CA GLY A 13 -24.47 8.71 -5.51
C GLY A 13 -23.86 10.11 -5.47
N VAL A 14 -23.24 10.52 -4.36
CA VAL A 14 -22.69 11.88 -4.23
C VAL A 14 -21.43 12.10 -5.09
N ILE A 15 -20.65 11.04 -5.31
CA ILE A 15 -19.43 11.12 -6.15
C ILE A 15 -19.83 11.16 -7.64
N SER A 16 -20.89 10.45 -8.03
CA SER A 16 -21.40 10.49 -9.42
C SER A 16 -22.09 11.81 -9.74
N GLU A 17 -22.80 12.43 -8.81
CA GLU A 17 -23.42 13.75 -8.99
C GLU A 17 -22.39 14.89 -9.08
N LEU A 18 -21.31 14.85 -8.29
CA LEU A 18 -20.21 15.81 -8.39
C LEU A 18 -19.39 15.66 -9.70
N ALA A 19 -19.19 14.42 -10.18
CA ALA A 19 -18.56 14.17 -11.47
C ALA A 19 -19.45 14.62 -12.64
N LEU A 20 -20.75 14.35 -12.57
CA LEU A 20 -21.74 14.85 -13.53
C LEU A 20 -21.88 16.39 -13.50
N ALA A 21 -21.87 17.02 -12.32
CA ALA A 21 -21.91 18.47 -12.18
C ALA A 21 -20.65 19.16 -12.72
N ARG A 22 -19.46 18.52 -12.59
CA ARG A 22 -18.21 19.00 -13.20
C ARG A 22 -18.16 18.82 -14.71
N ALA A 23 -18.89 17.83 -15.27
CA ALA A 23 -19.02 17.62 -16.71
C ALA A 23 -19.98 18.64 -17.41
N GLN A 24 -20.72 19.45 -16.66
CA GLN A 24 -21.84 20.22 -17.19
C GLN A 24 -21.48 21.56 -17.85
N ARG A 25 -20.25 22.04 -17.84
CA ARG A 25 -19.85 23.27 -18.56
C ARG A 25 -18.49 23.07 -19.22
N ASN A 26 -18.51 22.55 -20.44
CA ASN A 26 -17.29 22.48 -21.22
C ASN A 26 -16.93 23.90 -21.72
N THR A 27 -15.67 24.29 -21.53
CA THR A 27 -15.14 25.55 -22.02
C THR A 27 -14.39 25.33 -23.34
N VAL A 28 -14.80 26.03 -24.37
CA VAL A 28 -14.18 26.02 -25.69
C VAL A 28 -13.51 27.38 -25.95
N LEU A 29 -12.21 27.36 -26.20
CA LEU A 29 -11.48 28.56 -26.64
C LEU A 29 -11.56 28.67 -28.16
N ILE A 30 -11.85 29.87 -28.67
CA ILE A 30 -11.84 30.19 -30.10
C ILE A 30 -10.88 31.35 -30.28
N VAL A 31 -9.82 31.12 -31.06
CA VAL A 31 -8.74 32.07 -31.31
C VAL A 31 -8.63 32.36 -32.82
N ASP A 32 -8.97 33.56 -33.23
CA ASP A 32 -8.89 34.02 -34.62
C ASP A 32 -8.81 35.56 -34.61
N ASP A 33 -7.94 36.19 -35.35
CA ASP A 33 -7.76 37.65 -35.33
C ASP A 33 -8.95 38.38 -35.99
N LEU A 34 -9.66 37.71 -36.91
CA LEU A 34 -10.80 38.25 -37.62
C LEU A 34 -12.10 38.10 -36.78
N PHE A 35 -12.71 39.20 -36.39
CA PHE A 35 -13.92 39.23 -35.61
C PHE A 35 -15.10 38.44 -36.22
N SER A 36 -15.28 38.56 -37.56
CA SER A 36 -16.34 37.82 -38.27
C SER A 36 -16.12 36.30 -38.25
N SER A 37 -14.87 35.87 -38.40
CA SER A 37 -14.49 34.46 -38.31
C SER A 37 -14.74 33.87 -36.93
N ARG A 38 -14.34 34.62 -35.88
CA ARG A 38 -14.60 34.17 -34.46
C ARG A 38 -16.11 34.02 -34.21
N LEU A 39 -16.95 34.96 -34.66
CA LEU A 39 -18.38 34.87 -34.50
C LEU A 39 -19.00 33.68 -35.24
N LEU A 40 -18.57 33.45 -36.48
CA LEU A 40 -19.04 32.30 -37.27
C LEU A 40 -18.71 31.00 -36.58
N ILE A 41 -17.47 30.83 -36.14
CA ILE A 41 -17.04 29.61 -35.40
C ILE A 41 -17.83 29.44 -34.12
N ALA A 42 -18.01 30.55 -33.37
CA ALA A 42 -18.79 30.52 -32.11
C ALA A 42 -20.25 30.11 -32.35
N GLU A 43 -20.86 30.55 -33.44
CA GLU A 43 -22.25 30.19 -33.78
C GLU A 43 -22.35 28.70 -34.13
N ILE A 44 -21.43 28.17 -34.94
CA ILE A 44 -21.39 26.74 -35.29
C ILE A 44 -21.22 25.87 -34.01
N VAL A 45 -20.29 26.26 -33.14
CA VAL A 45 -20.01 25.51 -31.91
C VAL A 45 -21.16 25.59 -30.90
N ARG A 46 -21.84 26.74 -30.82
CA ARG A 46 -23.02 26.94 -29.95
C ARG A 46 -24.18 26.02 -30.32
N GLN A 47 -24.32 25.67 -31.62
CA GLN A 47 -25.33 24.71 -32.06
C GLN A 47 -25.09 23.26 -31.59
N ILE A 48 -23.86 22.92 -31.14
CA ILE A 48 -23.56 21.60 -30.59
C ILE A 48 -24.21 21.43 -29.22
N ASP A 49 -24.00 22.40 -28.33
CA ASP A 49 -24.59 22.41 -26.97
C ASP A 49 -24.70 23.87 -26.50
N PRO A 50 -25.93 24.39 -26.32
CA PRO A 50 -26.14 25.76 -25.85
C PRO A 50 -25.53 26.08 -24.47
N LYS A 51 -25.15 25.04 -23.71
CA LYS A 51 -24.53 25.19 -22.39
C LYS A 51 -23.01 25.33 -22.43
N LEU A 52 -22.39 25.24 -23.62
CA LEU A 52 -20.95 25.45 -23.76
C LEU A 52 -20.57 26.87 -23.36
N ASN A 53 -19.51 26.98 -22.58
CA ASN A 53 -18.85 28.25 -22.33
C ASN A 53 -17.88 28.53 -23.47
N LEU A 54 -18.12 29.61 -24.23
CA LEU A 54 -17.26 29.98 -25.38
C LEU A 54 -16.45 31.22 -24.98
N GLU A 55 -15.14 31.08 -24.98
CA GLU A 55 -14.19 32.16 -24.73
C GLU A 55 -13.50 32.56 -26.03
N LEU A 56 -13.63 33.80 -26.43
CA LEU A 56 -13.20 34.31 -27.74
C LEU A 56 -11.98 35.21 -27.58
N PHE A 57 -10.93 34.92 -28.34
CA PHE A 57 -9.66 35.64 -28.25
C PHE A 57 -9.22 36.08 -29.66
N ASP A 58 -8.74 37.31 -29.75
CA ASP A 58 -8.19 37.93 -30.97
C ASP A 58 -6.68 37.77 -31.05
N VAL A 59 -6.02 37.49 -29.93
CA VAL A 59 -4.57 37.27 -29.89
C VAL A 59 -4.27 35.98 -29.06
N PRO A 60 -3.27 35.19 -29.52
CA PRO A 60 -2.97 33.88 -28.92
C PRO A 60 -2.41 33.98 -27.50
N SER A 61 -1.67 35.05 -27.17
CA SER A 61 -1.12 35.26 -25.83
C SER A 61 -2.21 35.33 -24.76
N ARG A 62 -3.34 35.97 -25.04
CA ARG A 62 -4.49 36.06 -24.11
C ARG A 62 -5.20 34.73 -23.94
N ALA A 63 -5.33 33.97 -25.03
CA ALA A 63 -5.90 32.62 -24.98
C ALA A 63 -5.02 31.66 -24.14
N LEU A 64 -3.71 31.76 -24.30
CA LEU A 64 -2.74 30.97 -23.53
C LEU A 64 -2.79 31.33 -22.03
N GLU A 65 -2.86 32.64 -21.71
CA GLU A 65 -2.95 33.07 -20.32
C GLU A 65 -4.26 32.60 -19.68
N TYR A 66 -5.37 32.66 -20.41
CA TYR A 66 -6.63 32.08 -19.96
C TYR A 66 -6.51 30.56 -19.72
N ALA A 67 -5.89 29.83 -20.64
CA ALA A 67 -5.68 28.38 -20.53
C ALA A 67 -4.78 28.00 -19.36
N ARG A 68 -3.84 28.86 -18.94
CA ARG A 68 -3.00 28.63 -17.73
C ARG A 68 -3.80 28.67 -16.44
N GLN A 69 -4.81 29.53 -16.38
CA GLN A 69 -5.55 29.82 -15.15
C GLN A 69 -6.88 29.08 -15.06
N ASN A 70 -7.40 28.60 -16.20
CA ASN A 70 -8.74 28.05 -16.27
C ASN A 70 -8.74 26.66 -16.91
N ARG A 71 -9.78 25.90 -16.60
CA ARG A 71 -10.03 24.63 -17.27
C ARG A 71 -10.54 24.90 -18.69
N VAL A 72 -9.91 24.23 -19.66
CA VAL A 72 -10.28 24.23 -21.07
C VAL A 72 -10.60 22.81 -21.51
N ASP A 73 -11.65 22.63 -22.29
CA ASP A 73 -12.08 21.33 -22.78
C ASP A 73 -11.88 21.15 -24.30
N MET A 74 -11.75 22.24 -25.06
CA MET A 74 -11.36 22.25 -26.50
C MET A 74 -10.79 23.60 -26.90
N VAL A 75 -9.92 23.62 -27.90
CA VAL A 75 -9.39 24.84 -28.52
C VAL A 75 -9.61 24.76 -30.03
N LEU A 76 -10.14 25.82 -30.59
CA LEU A 76 -10.20 26.10 -32.05
C LEU A 76 -9.32 27.32 -32.31
N THR A 77 -8.32 27.18 -33.11
CA THR A 77 -7.37 28.28 -33.42
C THR A 77 -7.15 28.45 -34.89
N ASP A 78 -7.17 29.70 -35.37
CA ASP A 78 -6.66 29.97 -36.69
C ASP A 78 -5.16 29.69 -36.76
N PHE A 79 -4.69 29.29 -37.93
CA PHE A 79 -3.27 29.11 -38.19
C PHE A 79 -2.53 30.45 -38.21
N LYS A 80 -3.08 31.46 -38.94
CA LYS A 80 -2.47 32.77 -39.05
C LYS A 80 -2.99 33.69 -37.93
N LEU A 81 -2.16 33.93 -36.95
CA LEU A 81 -2.49 34.82 -35.82
C LEU A 81 -1.41 35.89 -35.66
N PRO A 82 -1.72 37.04 -35.05
CA PRO A 82 -0.72 38.00 -34.64
C PRO A 82 0.18 37.45 -33.53
N GLU A 83 1.34 38.04 -33.32
CA GLU A 83 2.34 37.67 -32.30
C GLU A 83 3.07 36.33 -32.64
N PHE A 84 2.34 35.21 -32.64
CA PHE A 84 2.81 33.90 -33.04
C PHE A 84 1.67 33.07 -33.65
N ASP A 85 2.02 32.08 -34.47
CA ASP A 85 1.03 31.32 -35.22
C ASP A 85 0.27 30.27 -34.36
N GLY A 86 -0.80 29.72 -34.95
CA GLY A 86 -1.62 28.71 -34.27
C GLY A 86 -0.86 27.42 -33.90
N ILE A 87 0.20 27.08 -34.65
CA ILE A 87 1.03 25.87 -34.33
C ILE A 87 1.84 26.12 -33.08
N GLU A 88 2.40 27.32 -32.92
CA GLU A 88 3.12 27.67 -31.69
C GLU A 88 2.16 27.72 -30.46
N LEU A 89 0.93 28.21 -30.67
CA LEU A 89 -0.11 28.16 -29.63
C LEU A 89 -0.40 26.71 -29.24
N VAL A 90 -0.52 25.79 -30.20
CA VAL A 90 -0.71 24.34 -29.91
C VAL A 90 0.41 23.81 -29.01
N LYS A 91 1.67 24.08 -29.37
CA LYS A 91 2.83 23.61 -28.56
C LYS A 91 2.82 24.15 -27.17
N GLN A 92 2.53 25.44 -26.98
CA GLN A 92 2.50 26.07 -25.68
C GLN A 92 1.34 25.55 -24.82
N ILE A 93 0.15 25.35 -25.39
CA ILE A 93 -0.98 24.74 -24.67
C ILE A 93 -0.69 23.30 -24.29
N ARG A 94 -0.04 22.49 -25.17
CA ARG A 94 0.40 21.12 -24.84
C ARG A 94 1.42 21.07 -23.71
N GLY A 95 2.20 22.13 -23.55
CA GLY A 95 3.12 22.29 -22.40
C GLY A 95 2.43 22.47 -21.05
N LEU A 96 1.13 22.74 -21.00
CA LEU A 96 0.37 22.87 -19.77
C LEU A 96 -0.12 21.49 -19.31
N ALA A 97 0.27 21.05 -18.11
CA ALA A 97 -0.01 19.71 -17.59
C ALA A 97 -1.51 19.32 -17.64
N HIS A 98 -2.41 20.25 -17.39
CA HIS A 98 -3.87 20.04 -17.42
C HIS A 98 -4.48 20.11 -18.83
N CYS A 99 -3.71 20.54 -19.85
CA CYS A 99 -4.14 20.69 -21.24
C CYS A 99 -3.53 19.62 -22.18
N VAL A 100 -2.75 18.68 -21.67
CA VAL A 100 -2.08 17.64 -22.48
C VAL A 100 -3.06 16.88 -23.39
N ASP A 101 -4.26 16.64 -22.89
CA ASP A 101 -5.25 15.74 -23.50
C ASP A 101 -6.48 16.45 -24.08
N ILE A 102 -6.52 17.80 -24.11
CA ILE A 102 -7.66 18.52 -24.70
C ILE A 102 -7.61 18.46 -26.21
N PRO A 103 -8.73 18.35 -26.93
CA PRO A 103 -8.74 18.49 -28.37
C PRO A 103 -8.37 19.92 -28.79
N ILE A 104 -7.44 20.01 -29.73
CA ILE A 104 -7.03 21.28 -30.36
C ILE A 104 -7.21 21.13 -31.85
N VAL A 105 -8.00 22.00 -32.45
CA VAL A 105 -8.30 22.04 -33.88
C VAL A 105 -7.67 23.28 -34.49
N VAL A 106 -6.83 23.13 -35.51
CA VAL A 106 -6.22 24.24 -36.25
C VAL A 106 -7.05 24.51 -37.49
N ILE A 107 -7.44 25.78 -37.69
CA ILE A 107 -8.18 26.24 -38.85
C ILE A 107 -7.21 26.95 -39.81
N THR A 108 -7.25 26.60 -41.08
CA THR A 108 -6.30 27.15 -42.05
C THR A 108 -6.97 27.44 -43.42
N VAL A 109 -6.50 28.45 -44.13
CA VAL A 109 -6.94 28.76 -45.48
C VAL A 109 -6.15 27.98 -46.57
N VAL A 110 -5.09 27.27 -46.18
CA VAL A 110 -4.11 26.79 -47.12
C VAL A 110 -4.31 25.30 -47.40
N ASP A 111 -4.44 24.93 -48.66
CA ASP A 111 -4.34 23.54 -49.12
C ASP A 111 -2.87 23.05 -49.13
N ASP A 112 -2.07 23.61 -48.22
CA ASP A 112 -0.69 23.23 -48.00
C ASP A 112 -0.61 22.02 -47.08
N ARG A 113 -0.27 20.88 -47.67
CA ARG A 113 -0.08 19.62 -46.96
C ARG A 113 0.96 19.75 -45.84
N GLN A 114 1.98 20.57 -46.00
CA GLN A 114 3.04 20.73 -45.04
C GLN A 114 2.53 21.41 -43.76
N VAL A 115 1.69 22.43 -43.86
CA VAL A 115 1.08 23.10 -42.68
C VAL A 115 0.22 22.15 -41.90
N ARG A 116 -0.56 21.30 -42.59
CA ARG A 116 -1.40 20.28 -41.91
C ARG A 116 -0.56 19.23 -41.18
N TYR A 117 0.50 18.71 -41.77
CA TYR A 117 1.41 17.79 -41.15
C TYR A 117 2.10 18.42 -39.95
N ASN A 118 2.61 19.63 -40.07
CA ASN A 118 3.26 20.35 -38.99
C ASN A 118 2.30 20.61 -37.79
N ALA A 119 1.02 20.92 -38.07
CA ALA A 119 0.02 21.10 -37.02
C ALA A 119 -0.21 19.80 -36.23
N LEU A 120 -0.40 18.67 -36.90
CA LEU A 120 -0.59 17.36 -36.27
C LEU A 120 0.66 16.91 -35.50
N GLU A 121 1.86 17.06 -36.09
CA GLU A 121 3.13 16.73 -35.41
C GLU A 121 3.37 17.61 -34.17
N SER A 122 2.85 18.84 -34.18
CA SER A 122 2.93 19.75 -33.04
C SER A 122 1.90 19.46 -31.93
N GLY A 123 1.02 18.47 -32.14
CA GLY A 123 0.05 18.02 -31.14
C GLY A 123 -1.37 18.54 -31.35
N ALA A 124 -1.69 19.13 -32.52
CA ALA A 124 -3.09 19.36 -32.89
C ALA A 124 -3.83 18.03 -33.04
N THR A 125 -5.10 18.01 -32.59
CA THR A 125 -5.93 16.80 -32.65
C THR A 125 -6.55 16.65 -34.04
N ASP A 126 -6.90 17.77 -34.71
CA ASP A 126 -7.51 17.82 -36.02
C ASP A 126 -7.23 19.18 -36.69
N PHE A 127 -7.63 19.32 -37.94
CA PHE A 127 -7.58 20.58 -38.66
C PHE A 127 -8.86 20.78 -39.48
N LEU A 128 -9.21 22.06 -39.77
CA LEU A 128 -10.30 22.48 -40.64
C LEU A 128 -9.80 23.44 -41.69
N ILE A 129 -10.41 23.40 -42.86
CA ILE A 129 -10.00 24.22 -44.01
C ILE A 129 -11.02 25.32 -44.24
N LYS A 130 -10.57 26.58 -44.42
CA LYS A 130 -11.44 27.71 -44.80
C LYS A 130 -11.65 27.66 -46.36
N PRO A 131 -12.88 27.91 -46.85
CA PRO A 131 -14.08 28.32 -46.12
C PRO A 131 -14.65 27.15 -45.28
N LEU A 132 -15.06 27.45 -44.03
CA LEU A 132 -15.60 26.44 -43.14
C LEU A 132 -16.95 25.93 -43.65
N ASP A 133 -17.07 24.63 -43.80
CA ASP A 133 -18.37 23.96 -43.91
C ASP A 133 -18.99 23.82 -42.50
N GLU A 134 -20.20 24.34 -42.36
CA GLU A 134 -20.89 24.38 -41.08
C GLU A 134 -21.18 22.96 -40.54
N HIS A 135 -21.62 22.05 -41.43
CA HIS A 135 -21.97 20.68 -41.03
C HIS A 135 -20.73 19.86 -40.65
N GLU A 136 -19.65 19.98 -41.45
CA GLU A 136 -18.40 19.28 -41.13
C GLU A 136 -17.78 19.83 -39.84
N THR A 137 -17.68 21.14 -39.69
CA THR A 137 -17.11 21.78 -38.48
C THR A 137 -17.87 21.37 -37.23
N ARG A 138 -19.21 21.43 -37.25
CA ARG A 138 -20.06 21.03 -36.14
C ARG A 138 -19.87 19.56 -35.81
N ALA A 139 -19.90 18.65 -36.78
CA ALA A 139 -19.77 17.21 -36.53
C ALA A 139 -18.41 16.87 -35.93
N ARG A 140 -17.30 17.44 -36.46
CA ARG A 140 -15.96 17.20 -35.91
C ARG A 140 -15.81 17.73 -34.49
N CYS A 141 -16.24 18.94 -34.22
CA CYS A 141 -16.20 19.53 -32.88
C CYS A 141 -17.07 18.76 -31.87
N ALA A 142 -18.26 18.32 -32.29
CA ALA A 142 -19.13 17.49 -31.46
C ALA A 142 -18.47 16.17 -31.04
N ASN A 143 -17.90 15.45 -32.02
CA ASN A 143 -17.19 14.19 -31.79
C ASN A 143 -16.00 14.38 -30.83
N LEU A 144 -15.20 15.43 -31.03
CA LEU A 144 -14.05 15.72 -30.19
C LEU A 144 -14.45 16.09 -28.75
N LEU A 145 -15.52 16.86 -28.57
CA LEU A 145 -16.07 17.18 -27.24
C LEU A 145 -16.65 15.96 -26.56
N GLU A 146 -17.30 15.05 -27.27
CA GLU A 146 -17.82 13.80 -26.74
C GLU A 146 -16.69 12.88 -26.30
N LEU A 147 -15.67 12.70 -27.13
CA LEU A 147 -14.45 11.94 -26.76
C LEU A 147 -13.79 12.52 -25.50
N ARG A 148 -13.70 13.85 -25.40
CA ARG A 148 -13.17 14.51 -24.22
C ARG A 148 -14.02 14.22 -22.97
N ARG A 149 -15.34 14.28 -23.08
CA ARG A 149 -16.26 13.95 -21.97
C ARG A 149 -16.06 12.50 -21.51
N HIS A 150 -16.03 11.55 -22.46
CA HIS A 150 -15.80 10.15 -22.15
C HIS A 150 -14.46 9.92 -21.44
N LYS A 151 -13.38 10.56 -21.91
CA LYS A 151 -12.06 10.45 -21.29
C LYS A 151 -12.05 10.96 -19.86
N ILE A 152 -12.74 12.06 -19.57
CA ILE A 152 -12.87 12.61 -18.20
C ILE A 152 -13.62 11.62 -17.31
N VAL A 153 -14.77 11.10 -17.77
CA VAL A 153 -15.58 10.14 -16.99
C VAL A 153 -14.79 8.87 -16.68
N LEU A 154 -14.09 8.31 -17.69
CA LEU A 154 -13.27 7.12 -17.50
C LEU A 154 -12.11 7.35 -16.52
N SER A 155 -11.45 8.51 -16.60
CA SER A 155 -10.39 8.88 -15.67
C SER A 155 -10.89 9.00 -14.22
N ASP A 156 -12.05 9.63 -14.02
CA ASP A 156 -12.66 9.75 -12.70
C ASP A 156 -13.10 8.39 -12.16
N GLN A 157 -13.69 7.53 -13.00
CA GLN A 157 -14.06 6.15 -12.61
C GLN A 157 -12.83 5.33 -12.22
N ALA A 158 -11.75 5.41 -13.02
CA ALA A 158 -10.50 4.70 -12.71
C ALA A 158 -9.92 5.14 -11.36
N ARG A 159 -9.95 6.45 -11.05
CA ARG A 159 -9.49 6.98 -9.77
C ARG A 159 -10.33 6.50 -8.58
N VAL A 160 -11.66 6.45 -8.75
CA VAL A 160 -12.58 5.94 -7.71
C VAL A 160 -12.35 4.45 -7.48
N LEU A 161 -12.21 3.66 -8.55
CA LEU A 161 -11.93 2.23 -8.45
C LEU A 161 -10.59 1.95 -7.77
N GLN A 162 -9.54 2.70 -8.13
CA GLN A 162 -8.23 2.57 -7.48
C GLN A 162 -8.33 2.83 -5.97
N TYR A 163 -9.01 3.90 -5.57
CA TYR A 163 -9.24 4.19 -4.15
C TYR A 163 -9.99 3.05 -3.42
N GLN A 164 -11.00 2.46 -4.08
CA GLN A 164 -11.74 1.33 -3.51
C GLN A 164 -10.88 0.08 -3.37
N VAL A 165 -10.04 -0.21 -4.37
CA VAL A 165 -9.08 -1.33 -4.33
C VAL A 165 -8.09 -1.14 -3.18
N ASP A 166 -7.45 0.03 -3.10
CA ASP A 166 -6.47 0.33 -2.05
C ASP A 166 -7.08 0.20 -0.65
N LYS A 167 -8.30 0.70 -0.47
CA LYS A 167 -9.05 0.57 0.78
C LYS A 167 -9.36 -0.89 1.11
N SER A 168 -9.84 -1.66 0.13
CA SER A 168 -10.18 -3.08 0.34
C SER A 168 -8.94 -3.91 0.66
N VAL A 169 -7.80 -3.64 0.02
CA VAL A 169 -6.52 -4.29 0.32
C VAL A 169 -6.08 -4.00 1.75
N ALA A 170 -6.18 -2.74 2.20
CA ALA A 170 -5.84 -2.38 3.57
C ALA A 170 -6.75 -3.08 4.60
N GLU A 171 -8.07 -3.13 4.35
CA GLU A 171 -9.02 -3.83 5.22
C GLU A 171 -8.76 -5.34 5.29
N ILE A 172 -8.41 -5.98 4.16
CA ILE A 172 -8.06 -7.40 4.11
C ILE A 172 -6.80 -7.66 4.92
N HIS A 173 -5.79 -6.80 4.75
CA HIS A 173 -4.53 -6.93 5.49
C HIS A 173 -4.72 -6.79 7.01
N GLU A 174 -5.51 -5.81 7.46
CA GLU A 174 -5.83 -5.64 8.88
C GLU A 174 -6.53 -6.87 9.45
N ARG A 175 -7.50 -7.43 8.71
CA ARG A 175 -8.20 -8.67 9.11
C ARG A 175 -7.27 -9.88 9.13
N GLU A 176 -6.32 -9.97 8.20
CA GLU A 176 -5.30 -11.02 8.22
C GLU A 176 -4.50 -10.95 9.53
N LEU A 177 -3.95 -9.79 9.88
CA LEU A 177 -3.18 -9.61 11.12
C LEU A 177 -4.01 -9.93 12.37
N GLU A 178 -5.26 -9.46 12.44
CA GLU A 178 -6.16 -9.80 13.55
C GLU A 178 -6.39 -11.31 13.66
N THR A 179 -6.62 -11.97 12.54
CA THR A 179 -6.83 -13.42 12.49
C THR A 179 -5.61 -14.19 12.97
N LEU A 180 -4.42 -13.79 12.54
CA LEU A 180 -3.15 -14.39 12.96
C LEU A 180 -2.92 -14.22 14.47
N ALA A 181 -3.19 -13.03 15.00
CA ALA A 181 -3.09 -12.79 16.44
C ALA A 181 -4.07 -13.66 17.26
N LYS A 182 -5.30 -13.84 16.75
CA LYS A 182 -6.28 -14.74 17.40
C LYS A 182 -5.89 -16.21 17.29
N LEU A 183 -5.29 -16.63 16.16
CA LEU A 183 -4.79 -17.99 15.98
C LEU A 183 -3.65 -18.28 16.97
N ALA A 184 -2.70 -17.36 17.11
CA ALA A 184 -1.61 -17.49 18.07
C ALA A 184 -2.14 -17.64 19.51
N ARG A 185 -3.09 -16.76 19.91
CA ARG A 185 -3.75 -16.87 21.23
C ARG A 185 -4.50 -18.19 21.42
N ALA A 186 -5.14 -18.72 20.37
CA ALA A 186 -5.84 -20.00 20.48
C ALA A 186 -4.87 -21.16 20.71
N GLY A 187 -3.67 -21.11 20.10
CA GLY A 187 -2.60 -22.09 20.33
C GLY A 187 -2.13 -22.15 21.78
N GLU A 188 -2.06 -21.00 22.45
CA GLU A 188 -1.63 -20.90 23.86
C GLU A 188 -2.79 -20.94 24.87
N PHE A 189 -4.04 -20.95 24.42
CA PHE A 189 -5.19 -20.86 25.32
C PHE A 189 -5.24 -21.97 26.42
N ARG A 190 -4.67 -23.12 26.10
CA ARG A 190 -4.56 -24.25 27.04
C ARG A 190 -3.33 -24.16 27.96
N ASP A 191 -2.32 -23.36 27.58
CA ASP A 191 -1.17 -23.06 28.44
C ASP A 191 -1.50 -21.86 29.33
N LYS A 192 -1.17 -21.93 30.62
CA LYS A 192 -1.50 -20.89 31.62
C LYS A 192 -0.61 -19.65 31.47
N THR A 193 -0.21 -19.29 30.24
CA THR A 193 0.55 -18.07 29.96
C THR A 193 -0.37 -16.86 29.78
N THR A 194 0.08 -15.68 30.16
CA THR A 194 -0.70 -14.45 30.01
C THR A 194 -0.65 -13.95 28.57
N GLY A 195 -1.75 -13.33 28.10
CA GLY A 195 -1.81 -12.82 26.72
C GLY A 195 -0.76 -11.76 26.39
N ASN A 196 -0.16 -11.11 27.41
CA ASN A 196 0.89 -10.10 27.24
C ASN A 196 2.24 -10.73 26.86
N HIS A 197 2.50 -11.99 27.25
CA HIS A 197 3.69 -12.74 26.82
C HIS A 197 3.85 -12.73 25.29
N LEU A 198 2.80 -13.09 24.54
CA LEU A 198 2.85 -13.13 23.09
C LEU A 198 3.24 -11.78 22.47
N ILE A 199 2.70 -10.68 23.04
CA ILE A 199 2.97 -9.33 22.54
C ILE A 199 4.39 -8.91 22.88
N ARG A 200 4.87 -9.19 24.12
CA ARG A 200 6.25 -8.88 24.52
C ARG A 200 7.24 -9.64 23.67
N MET A 201 7.07 -10.95 23.55
CA MET A 201 7.95 -11.82 22.76
C MET A 201 8.00 -11.40 21.27
N ALA A 202 6.85 -11.00 20.67
CA ALA A 202 6.80 -10.45 19.33
C ALA A 202 7.65 -9.17 19.18
N LYS A 203 7.46 -8.21 20.10
CA LYS A 203 8.23 -6.95 20.13
C LYS A 203 9.72 -7.16 20.38
N TYR A 204 10.08 -8.06 21.26
CA TYR A 204 11.47 -8.45 21.51
C TYR A 204 12.12 -9.08 20.26
N SER A 205 11.38 -9.94 19.57
CA SER A 205 11.85 -10.56 18.34
C SER A 205 12.07 -9.51 17.23
N ALA A 206 11.14 -8.56 17.08
CA ALA A 206 11.26 -7.46 16.12
C ALA A 206 12.45 -6.55 16.45
N LEU A 207 12.67 -6.21 17.73
CA LEU A 207 13.80 -5.42 18.18
C LEU A 207 15.13 -6.11 17.86
N CYS A 208 15.24 -7.40 18.16
CA CYS A 208 16.42 -8.20 17.84
C CYS A 208 16.67 -8.25 16.32
N ALA A 209 15.65 -8.50 15.53
CA ALA A 209 15.74 -8.54 14.07
C ALA A 209 16.17 -7.19 13.46
N HIS A 210 15.63 -6.09 13.98
CA HIS A 210 16.00 -4.73 13.57
C HIS A 210 17.48 -4.45 13.86
N ASN A 211 17.95 -4.75 15.07
CA ASN A 211 19.32 -4.52 15.50
C ASN A 211 20.32 -5.45 14.80
N LEU A 212 19.88 -6.63 14.34
CA LEU A 212 20.66 -7.51 13.43
C LEU A 212 20.79 -6.94 12.00
N GLY A 213 20.05 -5.88 11.65
CA GLY A 213 20.07 -5.32 10.31
C GLY A 213 19.30 -6.12 9.26
N LEU A 214 18.30 -6.92 9.66
CA LEU A 214 17.48 -7.71 8.72
C LEU A 214 16.50 -6.86 7.88
N GLY A 215 16.41 -5.55 8.15
CA GLY A 215 15.50 -4.63 7.50
C GLY A 215 14.11 -4.54 8.15
N ALA A 216 13.43 -3.42 7.95
CA ALA A 216 12.14 -3.13 8.61
C ALA A 216 11.04 -4.13 8.23
N ASP A 217 10.97 -4.50 6.95
CA ASP A 217 9.95 -5.45 6.46
C ASP A 217 10.10 -6.83 7.10
N MET A 218 11.34 -7.33 7.20
CA MET A 218 11.61 -8.62 7.82
C MET A 218 11.35 -8.57 9.32
N ALA A 219 11.74 -7.51 10.02
CA ALA A 219 11.45 -7.32 11.43
C ALA A 219 9.95 -7.33 11.71
N HIS A 220 9.15 -6.67 10.85
CA HIS A 220 7.69 -6.71 10.95
C HIS A 220 7.11 -8.11 10.70
N VAL A 221 7.62 -8.82 9.68
CA VAL A 221 7.18 -10.22 9.44
C VAL A 221 7.47 -11.12 10.62
N ILE A 222 8.64 -10.98 11.25
CA ILE A 222 9.01 -11.71 12.46
C ILE A 222 8.09 -11.34 13.62
N GLU A 223 7.80 -10.05 13.83
CA GLU A 223 6.89 -9.59 14.88
C GLU A 223 5.51 -10.27 14.80
N VAL A 224 4.95 -10.34 13.60
CA VAL A 224 3.62 -10.97 13.37
C VAL A 224 3.69 -12.50 13.47
N ALA A 225 4.79 -13.11 13.05
CA ALA A 225 4.93 -14.57 12.97
C ALA A 225 5.38 -15.21 14.29
N ALA A 226 6.20 -14.53 15.09
CA ALA A 226 6.78 -15.06 16.32
C ALA A 226 5.73 -15.57 17.33
N PRO A 227 4.55 -14.93 17.53
CA PRO A 227 3.51 -15.45 18.40
C PRO A 227 3.00 -16.86 18.07
N MET A 228 3.25 -17.35 16.86
CA MET A 228 2.82 -18.69 16.43
C MET A 228 3.84 -19.79 16.72
N HIS A 229 4.96 -19.50 17.41
CA HIS A 229 6.03 -20.47 17.69
C HIS A 229 5.49 -21.73 18.35
N ASP A 230 4.56 -21.59 19.28
CA ASP A 230 3.98 -22.62 20.12
C ASP A 230 2.62 -23.16 19.65
N ILE A 231 2.15 -22.79 18.46
CA ILE A 231 0.84 -23.23 17.93
C ILE A 231 0.68 -24.77 17.94
N GLY A 232 1.78 -25.48 17.80
CA GLY A 232 1.77 -26.95 17.81
C GLY A 232 1.40 -27.59 19.16
N LYS A 233 1.39 -26.83 20.26
CA LYS A 233 0.89 -27.29 21.56
C LYS A 233 -0.59 -27.72 21.51
N ILE A 234 -1.35 -27.26 20.51
CA ILE A 234 -2.72 -27.72 20.28
C ILE A 234 -2.80 -29.24 20.04
N GLY A 235 -1.75 -29.85 19.51
CA GLY A 235 -1.65 -31.28 19.26
C GLY A 235 -1.13 -32.09 20.45
N ILE A 236 -0.73 -31.46 21.57
CA ILE A 236 -0.24 -32.15 22.74
C ILE A 236 -1.41 -32.58 23.64
N PRO A 237 -1.46 -33.85 24.11
CA PRO A 237 -2.50 -34.32 24.99
C PRO A 237 -2.55 -33.55 26.32
N ASP A 238 -3.75 -33.32 26.89
CA ASP A 238 -3.93 -32.62 28.14
C ASP A 238 -3.19 -33.25 29.31
N SER A 239 -3.10 -34.59 29.34
CA SER A 239 -2.36 -35.32 30.34
C SER A 239 -0.86 -34.96 30.42
N VAL A 240 -0.32 -34.38 29.36
CA VAL A 240 1.07 -33.91 29.26
C VAL A 240 1.14 -32.38 29.37
N LEU A 241 0.30 -31.67 28.63
CA LEU A 241 0.38 -30.21 28.49
C LEU A 241 0.07 -29.49 29.84
N ILE A 242 -0.96 -29.93 30.53
CA ILE A 242 -1.41 -29.27 31.78
C ILE A 242 -1.06 -30.05 33.03
N LYS A 243 -0.14 -31.03 32.93
CA LYS A 243 0.30 -31.84 34.03
C LYS A 243 0.90 -30.99 35.15
N GLU A 244 0.44 -31.17 36.38
CA GLU A 244 1.06 -30.56 37.55
C GLU A 244 2.29 -31.37 37.97
N GLY A 245 3.47 -30.75 37.92
CA GLY A 245 4.75 -31.35 38.28
C GLY A 245 5.65 -31.69 37.09
N PRO A 246 6.79 -32.35 37.34
CA PRO A 246 7.77 -32.65 36.29
C PRO A 246 7.23 -33.72 35.33
N LEU A 247 7.54 -33.53 34.03
CA LEU A 247 7.26 -34.51 33.00
C LEU A 247 8.25 -35.69 33.10
N SER A 248 7.75 -36.92 32.95
CA SER A 248 8.59 -38.11 32.73
C SER A 248 9.33 -38.03 31.41
N PRO A 249 10.40 -38.83 31.17
CA PRO A 249 11.09 -38.82 29.88
C PRO A 249 10.17 -39.07 28.66
N ALA A 250 9.23 -40.01 28.78
CA ALA A 250 8.25 -40.27 27.71
C ALA A 250 7.30 -39.11 27.45
N GLU A 251 6.85 -38.39 28.51
CA GLU A 251 6.04 -37.20 28.37
C GLU A 251 6.83 -36.02 27.81
N GLN A 252 8.12 -35.91 28.15
CA GLN A 252 9.01 -34.91 27.53
C GLN A 252 9.17 -35.16 26.00
N ASP A 253 9.29 -36.43 25.59
CA ASP A 253 9.36 -36.77 24.18
C ASP A 253 8.08 -36.41 23.44
N ILE A 254 6.90 -36.58 24.07
CA ILE A 254 5.63 -36.12 23.52
C ILE A 254 5.61 -34.57 23.44
N MET A 255 5.99 -33.88 24.51
CA MET A 255 6.05 -32.40 24.52
C MET A 255 6.97 -31.86 23.42
N ARG A 256 8.13 -32.50 23.17
CA ARG A 256 9.10 -32.12 22.12
C ARG A 256 8.58 -32.28 20.71
N THR A 257 7.38 -32.83 20.50
CA THR A 257 6.76 -32.93 19.17
C THR A 257 6.08 -31.65 18.71
N HIS A 258 5.73 -30.71 19.64
CA HIS A 258 4.99 -29.51 19.27
C HIS A 258 5.67 -28.65 18.19
N PRO A 259 7.02 -28.52 18.08
CA PRO A 259 7.64 -27.76 16.99
C PRO A 259 7.32 -28.36 15.62
N ARG A 260 7.33 -29.67 15.51
CA ARG A 260 6.98 -30.39 14.26
C ARG A 260 5.51 -30.23 13.95
N ILE A 261 4.61 -30.38 14.96
CA ILE A 261 3.17 -30.21 14.80
C ILE A 261 2.87 -28.75 14.33
N GLY A 262 3.51 -27.76 14.98
CA GLY A 262 3.37 -26.36 14.59
C GLY A 262 3.80 -26.08 13.14
N TYR A 263 4.94 -26.63 12.73
CA TYR A 263 5.38 -26.57 11.35
C TYR A 263 4.33 -27.19 10.40
N ASP A 264 3.82 -28.37 10.73
CA ASP A 264 2.86 -29.09 9.88
C ASP A 264 1.52 -28.35 9.75
N ILE A 265 1.09 -27.62 10.80
CA ILE A 265 -0.10 -26.76 10.78
C ILE A 265 0.09 -25.56 9.84
N LEU A 266 1.27 -24.91 9.87
CA LEU A 266 1.49 -23.62 9.22
C LEU A 266 2.09 -23.70 7.82
N LYS A 267 2.77 -24.82 7.48
CA LYS A 267 3.47 -25.01 6.20
C LYS A 267 2.55 -24.93 4.99
N GLY A 268 3.09 -24.53 3.83
CA GLY A 268 2.39 -24.54 2.54
C GLY A 268 1.40 -23.38 2.34
N SER A 269 1.31 -22.44 3.26
CA SER A 269 0.51 -21.23 3.11
C SER A 269 1.18 -20.22 2.18
N PRO A 270 0.44 -19.51 1.32
CA PRO A 270 0.95 -18.36 0.56
C PRO A 270 1.17 -17.11 1.43
N SER A 271 0.64 -17.08 2.66
CA SER A 271 0.88 -15.98 3.60
C SER A 271 2.34 -15.98 4.04
N LYS A 272 3.03 -14.85 3.86
CA LYS A 272 4.41 -14.67 4.33
C LYS A 272 4.54 -14.84 5.85
N TYR A 273 3.50 -14.50 6.59
CA TYR A 273 3.47 -14.64 8.05
C TYR A 273 3.35 -16.10 8.50
N LEU A 274 2.44 -16.86 7.88
CA LEU A 274 2.29 -18.29 8.20
C LEU A 274 3.50 -19.11 7.74
N SER A 275 4.05 -18.80 6.57
CA SER A 275 5.28 -19.40 6.08
C SER A 275 6.45 -19.14 7.04
N MET A 276 6.60 -17.90 7.51
CA MET A 276 7.60 -17.53 8.51
C MET A 276 7.33 -18.22 9.85
N GLY A 277 6.09 -18.24 10.30
CA GLY A 277 5.65 -18.92 11.51
C GLY A 277 5.98 -20.41 11.51
N SER A 278 5.86 -21.07 10.36
CA SER A 278 6.23 -22.49 10.24
C SER A 278 7.73 -22.74 10.52
N ILE A 279 8.60 -21.87 10.01
CA ILE A 279 10.05 -21.94 10.23
C ILE A 279 10.38 -21.68 11.70
N ILE A 280 9.73 -20.68 12.28
CA ILE A 280 9.89 -20.31 13.69
C ILE A 280 9.42 -21.47 14.57
N ALA A 281 8.22 -22.00 14.33
CA ALA A 281 7.67 -23.11 15.11
C ALA A 281 8.59 -24.34 15.11
N LEU A 282 9.19 -24.66 13.95
CA LEU A 282 10.08 -25.81 13.84
C LEU A 282 11.41 -25.62 14.58
N GLY A 283 11.94 -24.37 14.60
CA GLY A 283 13.33 -24.15 15.01
C GLY A 283 13.55 -23.39 16.32
N HIS A 284 12.50 -22.87 16.99
CA HIS A 284 12.68 -22.02 18.18
C HIS A 284 13.26 -22.76 19.41
N HIS A 285 13.23 -24.07 19.43
CA HIS A 285 13.87 -24.92 20.44
C HIS A 285 15.21 -25.53 20.00
N GLU A 286 15.68 -25.22 18.80
CA GLU A 286 17.04 -25.55 18.42
C GLU A 286 18.02 -24.70 19.24
N LYS A 287 19.16 -25.29 19.59
CA LYS A 287 20.22 -24.62 20.35
C LYS A 287 21.45 -24.44 19.49
N PHE A 288 22.11 -23.33 19.60
CA PHE A 288 23.24 -22.97 18.79
C PHE A 288 24.38 -24.00 18.82
N ASP A 289 24.52 -24.72 19.93
CA ASP A 289 25.50 -25.82 20.12
C ASP A 289 25.03 -27.19 19.57
N GLY A 290 23.85 -27.26 18.96
CA GLY A 290 23.30 -28.50 18.40
C GLY A 290 22.63 -29.45 19.39
N THR A 291 22.51 -29.05 20.68
CA THR A 291 21.85 -29.89 21.71
C THR A 291 20.34 -29.65 21.78
N GLY A 292 19.80 -28.87 20.83
CA GLY A 292 18.37 -28.55 20.73
C GLY A 292 17.52 -29.64 20.09
N TYR A 293 16.27 -29.34 19.81
CA TYR A 293 15.31 -30.21 19.15
C TYR A 293 14.38 -29.40 18.23
N PRO A 294 13.69 -30.01 17.25
CA PRO A 294 13.54 -31.44 16.99
C PRO A 294 14.61 -32.03 16.07
N ASN A 295 15.40 -31.21 15.35
CA ASN A 295 16.33 -31.71 14.33
C ASN A 295 17.80 -31.73 14.80
N GLY A 296 18.14 -31.08 15.92
CA GLY A 296 19.51 -30.94 16.42
C GLY A 296 20.40 -30.11 15.50
N LEU A 297 19.83 -29.03 14.89
CA LEU A 297 20.57 -28.12 14.03
C LEU A 297 21.63 -27.36 14.84
N HIS A 298 22.78 -27.07 14.20
CA HIS A 298 23.89 -26.40 14.86
C HIS A 298 24.28 -25.10 14.15
N GLY A 299 24.57 -24.06 14.93
CA GLY A 299 25.12 -22.81 14.41
C GLY A 299 24.22 -22.14 13.38
N ASP A 300 24.80 -21.83 12.23
CA ASP A 300 24.10 -21.13 11.14
C ASP A 300 23.13 -22.01 10.33
N ASP A 301 23.10 -23.32 10.56
CA ASP A 301 22.09 -24.23 9.99
C ASP A 301 20.70 -23.95 10.60
N ILE A 302 20.64 -23.37 11.81
CA ILE A 302 19.38 -22.91 12.40
C ILE A 302 18.95 -21.64 11.69
N PRO A 303 17.73 -21.57 11.12
CA PRO A 303 17.25 -20.35 10.48
C PRO A 303 17.35 -19.13 11.42
N ILE A 304 17.86 -18.01 10.89
CA ILE A 304 18.10 -16.80 11.70
C ILE A 304 16.87 -16.35 12.48
N VAL A 305 15.68 -16.49 11.88
CA VAL A 305 14.40 -16.11 12.48
C VAL A 305 14.06 -16.97 13.71
N ALA A 306 14.41 -18.25 13.67
CA ALA A 306 14.24 -19.16 14.81
C ALA A 306 15.25 -18.81 15.94
N ARG A 307 16.51 -18.47 15.59
CA ARG A 307 17.52 -18.01 16.57
C ARG A 307 17.12 -16.72 17.26
N VAL A 308 16.50 -15.78 16.52
CA VAL A 308 15.95 -14.52 17.06
C VAL A 308 14.83 -14.80 18.06
N VAL A 309 13.86 -15.63 17.68
CA VAL A 309 12.70 -15.95 18.52
C VAL A 309 13.11 -16.75 19.75
N ALA A 310 14.06 -17.67 19.65
CA ALA A 310 14.58 -18.41 20.81
C ALA A 310 15.14 -17.48 21.91
N VAL A 311 15.84 -16.41 21.54
CA VAL A 311 16.34 -15.42 22.51
C VAL A 311 15.16 -14.68 23.17
N ALA A 312 14.20 -14.21 22.37
CA ALA A 312 13.05 -13.44 22.85
C ALA A 312 12.13 -14.27 23.76
N ASP A 313 11.82 -15.50 23.37
CA ASP A 313 10.95 -16.41 24.11
C ASP A 313 11.55 -16.75 25.47
N VAL A 314 12.78 -17.23 25.49
CA VAL A 314 13.45 -17.59 26.74
C VAL A 314 13.62 -16.38 27.65
N PHE A 315 13.99 -15.22 27.11
CA PHE A 315 14.09 -14.00 27.90
C PHE A 315 12.74 -13.65 28.56
N ASP A 316 11.65 -13.58 27.79
CA ASP A 316 10.35 -13.28 28.35
C ASP A 316 9.90 -14.33 29.38
N ALA A 317 10.16 -15.61 29.12
CA ALA A 317 9.86 -16.70 30.06
C ALA A 317 10.64 -16.60 31.39
N LEU A 318 11.82 -15.98 31.41
CA LEU A 318 12.59 -15.75 32.63
C LEU A 318 12.06 -14.58 33.45
N VAL A 319 11.73 -13.47 32.78
CA VAL A 319 11.38 -12.20 33.44
C VAL A 319 9.89 -12.00 33.68
N SER A 320 9.05 -12.95 33.25
CA SER A 320 7.60 -12.91 33.45
C SER A 320 7.15 -13.84 34.60
N GLU A 321 6.10 -13.46 35.29
CA GLU A 321 5.47 -14.32 36.31
C GLU A 321 4.78 -15.50 35.61
N ARG A 322 4.98 -16.70 36.15
CA ARG A 322 4.27 -17.93 35.78
C ARG A 322 3.68 -18.60 37.00
N PRO A 323 2.59 -19.38 36.89
CA PRO A 323 1.92 -19.99 38.06
C PRO A 323 2.84 -20.78 38.97
N TYR A 324 3.98 -21.25 38.48
CA TYR A 324 4.92 -22.09 39.21
C TYR A 324 6.32 -21.48 39.36
N LYS A 325 6.54 -20.20 38.90
CA LYS A 325 7.86 -19.58 38.93
C LYS A 325 7.73 -18.06 39.08
N ARG A 326 8.43 -17.50 40.09
CA ARG A 326 8.59 -16.04 40.21
C ARG A 326 9.39 -15.47 39.05
N ALA A 327 9.01 -14.30 38.62
CA ALA A 327 9.78 -13.53 37.62
C ALA A 327 11.18 -13.24 38.15
N TRP A 328 12.17 -13.40 37.30
CA TRP A 328 13.52 -12.95 37.59
C TRP A 328 13.62 -11.41 37.38
N PRO A 329 14.50 -10.73 38.11
CA PRO A 329 14.89 -9.37 37.78
C PRO A 329 15.41 -9.30 36.33
N LEU A 330 15.14 -8.20 35.64
CA LEU A 330 15.60 -7.98 34.27
C LEU A 330 17.13 -8.20 34.11
N SER A 331 17.91 -7.73 35.11
CA SER A 331 19.37 -7.91 35.14
C SER A 331 19.77 -9.39 35.13
N GLU A 332 19.09 -10.22 35.92
CA GLU A 332 19.37 -11.66 35.95
C GLU A 332 19.02 -12.35 34.62
N GLY A 333 17.90 -11.95 33.98
CA GLY A 333 17.54 -12.43 32.64
C GLY A 333 18.60 -12.06 31.58
N ILE A 334 19.09 -10.84 31.62
CA ILE A 334 20.16 -10.35 30.74
C ILE A 334 21.47 -11.14 30.98
N ASP A 335 21.84 -11.36 32.23
CA ASP A 335 23.07 -12.08 32.57
C ASP A 335 22.96 -13.57 32.17
N PHE A 336 21.79 -14.16 32.28
CA PHE A 336 21.52 -15.51 31.76
C PHE A 336 21.76 -15.56 30.23
N LEU A 337 21.16 -14.64 29.44
CA LEU A 337 21.38 -14.61 27.99
C LEU A 337 22.86 -14.53 27.64
N LYS A 338 23.61 -13.66 28.33
CA LYS A 338 25.07 -13.53 28.15
C LYS A 338 25.82 -14.84 28.46
N SER A 339 25.44 -15.53 29.53
CA SER A 339 26.06 -16.79 29.93
C SER A 339 25.82 -17.94 28.97
N GLN A 340 24.74 -17.86 28.18
CA GLN A 340 24.32 -18.88 27.21
C GLN A 340 24.74 -18.57 25.76
N ARG A 341 25.53 -17.48 25.54
CA ARG A 341 26.11 -17.16 24.22
C ARG A 341 26.96 -18.30 23.69
N GLY A 342 26.73 -18.71 22.43
CA GLY A 342 27.45 -19.79 21.79
C GLY A 342 27.09 -21.20 22.27
N LYS A 343 26.14 -21.31 23.21
CA LYS A 343 25.59 -22.56 23.70
C LYS A 343 24.13 -22.68 23.29
N HIS A 344 23.24 -22.13 24.09
CA HIS A 344 21.82 -22.08 23.77
C HIS A 344 21.56 -21.10 22.63
N PHE A 345 22.15 -19.90 22.67
CA PHE A 345 21.84 -18.80 21.77
C PHE A 345 22.99 -18.45 20.84
N ASP A 346 22.62 -18.02 19.62
CA ASP A 346 23.54 -17.37 18.69
C ASP A 346 24.12 -16.10 19.33
N PRO A 347 25.46 -15.97 19.42
CA PRO A 347 26.08 -14.77 19.97
C PRO A 347 25.64 -13.48 19.29
N LYS A 348 25.42 -13.50 17.96
CA LYS A 348 24.96 -12.32 17.20
C LYS A 348 23.55 -11.91 17.60
N CYS A 349 22.64 -12.87 17.81
CA CYS A 349 21.29 -12.60 18.26
C CYS A 349 21.25 -12.03 19.68
N VAL A 350 22.06 -12.57 20.61
CA VAL A 350 22.17 -12.02 21.97
C VAL A 350 22.71 -10.60 21.95
N ASP A 351 23.78 -10.33 21.19
CA ASP A 351 24.38 -9.00 21.11
C ASP A 351 23.41 -7.98 20.51
N ALA A 352 22.69 -8.35 19.44
CA ALA A 352 21.69 -7.52 18.82
C ALA A 352 20.47 -7.26 19.74
N PHE A 353 20.02 -8.27 20.46
CA PHE A 353 18.94 -8.12 21.44
C PHE A 353 19.33 -7.13 22.54
N LEU A 354 20.54 -7.22 23.07
CA LEU A 354 21.02 -6.40 24.18
C LEU A 354 21.56 -5.01 23.74
N ALA A 355 21.65 -4.73 22.45
CA ALA A 355 22.17 -3.46 21.92
C ALA A 355 21.31 -2.24 22.34
N ASP A 356 20.03 -2.44 22.68
CA ASP A 356 19.13 -1.37 23.11
C ASP A 356 18.36 -1.79 24.36
N SER A 357 19.04 -1.75 25.50
CA SER A 357 18.46 -2.12 26.81
C SER A 357 17.30 -1.20 27.21
N SER A 358 17.29 0.06 26.77
CA SER A 358 16.21 1.00 27.08
C SER A 358 14.89 0.59 26.43
N LYS A 359 14.93 0.05 25.21
CA LYS A 359 13.73 -0.49 24.54
C LYS A 359 13.26 -1.79 25.18
N ILE A 360 14.17 -2.65 25.64
CA ILE A 360 13.79 -3.87 26.38
C ILE A 360 13.03 -3.47 27.65
N GLU A 361 13.54 -2.52 28.43
CA GLU A 361 12.89 -2.02 29.64
C GLU A 361 11.53 -1.37 29.35
N ALA A 362 11.43 -0.61 28.25
CA ALA A 362 10.17 0.00 27.83
C ALA A 362 9.12 -1.06 27.49
N ILE A 363 9.46 -2.07 26.67
CA ILE A 363 8.55 -3.17 26.31
C ILE A 363 8.07 -3.91 27.58
N TYR A 364 9.02 -4.20 28.49
CA TYR A 364 8.70 -4.88 29.75
C TYR A 364 7.74 -4.07 30.62
N SER A 365 7.99 -2.75 30.75
CA SER A 365 7.21 -1.87 31.63
C SER A 365 5.80 -1.60 31.09
N GLU A 366 5.68 -1.39 29.76
CA GLU A 366 4.41 -1.09 29.10
C GLU A 366 3.45 -2.31 29.09
N LEU A 367 4.01 -3.52 29.03
CA LEU A 367 3.25 -4.76 28.86
C LEU A 367 3.35 -5.67 30.08
N ARG A 368 3.55 -5.09 31.25
CA ARG A 368 3.59 -5.86 32.50
C ARG A 368 2.25 -6.55 32.75
N ASP A 369 2.29 -7.82 33.27
CA ASP A 369 1.12 -8.61 33.60
C ASP A 369 0.46 -8.14 34.91
#